data_bfe32fe1d904c56a28428b6b1b83b6dc
#
_entry.id   bfe32fe1d904c56a28428b6b1b83b6dc
#
_cell.length_a   1.000
_cell.length_b   1.000
_cell.length_c   1.000
_cell.angle_alpha   90.00
_cell.angle_beta   90.00
_cell.angle_gamma   90.00
#
_symmetry.space_group_name_H-M   'P 1'
#
loop_
_entity.id
_entity.type
_entity.pdbx_description
1 polymer ?
#
loop_
_entity_poly.entity_id
_entity_poly.type
_entity_poly.pdbx_seq_one_letter_code
_entity_poly.pdbx_strand_id
1 'polypeptide(L)'
;NTISVTGNVLRDYLTDLFPILELGTSAKMLSIVPLMNGGGLFETGAGGSAPKHVQQFIKEGHLRWDSLGEFMAIVVSLEHLAERNNNPKAKILANTLDIAIERLLKQGKSPMRKVGQLDNRGSHFYLAMYWAEELAKQLDDTELQAIFDVVSSDLRNNEDEIMGTRLEIRRKF
;
A
#
# COMPACT_ATOMS: atom_id res chain seq x y z
N ASN A 1 15.43 -6.27 -26.32
CA ASN A 1 14.63 -5.47 -26.21
C ASN A 1 14.06 -5.31 -25.06
N THR A 2 13.54 -4.70 -24.81
CA THR A 2 12.91 -4.61 -24.07
C THR A 2 12.57 -3.82 -23.28
N ILE A 3 12.91 -3.15 -23.04
CA ILE A 3 12.73 -2.49 -22.08
C ILE A 3 12.28 -1.21 -22.40
N SER A 4 11.20 -1.02 -22.25
CA SER A 4 10.61 0.09 -22.57
C SER A 4 10.86 1.12 -21.65
N VAL A 5 10.95 2.05 -22.19
CA VAL A 5 11.13 3.10 -21.55
C VAL A 5 10.05 3.60 -20.80
N THR A 6 9.00 3.47 -21.03
CA THR A 6 7.93 3.96 -20.29
C THR A 6 7.60 3.10 -19.21
N GLY A 7 8.58 2.67 -18.92
CA GLY A 7 8.25 1.98 -17.96
C GLY A 7 8.21 0.82 -17.97
N ASN A 8 8.95 0.47 -18.64
CA ASN A 8 8.52 -0.52 -18.74
C ASN A 8 9.37 -1.45 -19.22
N VAL A 9 10.28 -1.80 -18.35
CA VAL A 9 10.93 -3.04 -18.46
C VAL A 9 9.92 -4.11 -18.64
N LEU A 10 8.88 -4.05 -17.88
CA LEU A 10 7.81 -5.02 -17.98
C LEU A 10 6.98 -4.87 -19.24
N ARG A 11 6.91 -3.72 -19.76
CA ARG A 11 6.14 -3.47 -20.95
C ARG A 11 6.65 -4.27 -22.13
N ASP A 12 7.92 -4.12 -22.44
CA ASP A 12 8.48 -4.77 -23.59
C ASP A 12 8.78 -6.24 -23.34
N TYR A 13 8.93 -6.57 -22.08
CA TYR A 13 9.20 -7.91 -21.67
C TYR A 13 7.95 -8.76 -21.61
N LEU A 14 6.86 -8.13 -21.22
CA LEU A 14 5.57 -8.75 -21.04
C LEU A 14 4.53 -7.98 -21.84
N THR A 15 4.74 -7.91 -23.13
CA THR A 15 3.92 -7.10 -24.01
C THR A 15 2.42 -7.31 -23.82
N ASP A 16 2.02 -8.55 -23.66
CA ASP A 16 0.60 -8.87 -23.48
C ASP A 16 0.06 -8.46 -22.11
N LEU A 17 0.94 -8.30 -21.15
CA LEU A 17 0.57 -7.92 -19.81
C LEU A 17 0.66 -6.42 -19.58
N PHE A 18 1.33 -5.75 -20.47
CA PHE A 18 1.54 -4.34 -20.34
C PHE A 18 0.25 -3.50 -20.24
N PRO A 19 -0.78 -3.74 -21.04
CA PRO A 19 -2.05 -3.04 -20.90
C PRO A 19 -2.67 -3.23 -19.50
N ILE A 20 -2.47 -4.38 -18.91
CA ILE A 20 -2.93 -4.67 -17.55
C ILE A 20 -2.15 -3.82 -16.56
N LEU A 21 -0.87 -3.67 -16.75
CA LEU A 21 -0.02 -2.82 -15.94
C LEU A 21 -0.47 -1.35 -16.02
N GLU A 22 -0.76 -0.87 -17.18
CA GLU A 22 -1.24 0.50 -17.37
C GLU A 22 -2.59 0.78 -16.72
N LEU A 23 -3.44 -0.20 -16.68
CA LEU A 23 -4.76 -0.07 -16.11
C LEU A 23 -4.77 -0.10 -14.57
N GLY A 24 -3.60 -0.13 -13.96
CA GLY A 24 -3.51 -0.15 -12.50
C GLY A 24 -3.76 -1.49 -11.85
N THR A 25 -3.98 -2.51 -12.64
CA THR A 25 -4.09 -3.88 -12.13
C THR A 25 -2.72 -4.54 -12.00
N SER A 26 -1.73 -3.76 -12.26
CA SER A 26 -0.35 -4.16 -12.37
C SER A 26 0.29 -4.55 -11.05
N ALA A 27 -0.30 -4.18 -9.94
CA ALA A 27 0.30 -4.46 -8.65
C ALA A 27 0.63 -5.93 -8.47
N LYS A 28 -0.26 -6.78 -8.88
CA LYS A 28 -0.02 -8.22 -8.82
C LYS A 28 1.16 -8.62 -9.71
N MET A 29 1.26 -8.07 -10.88
CA MET A 29 2.38 -8.33 -11.79
C MET A 29 3.66 -7.70 -11.28
N LEU A 30 3.57 -6.50 -10.77
CA LEU A 30 4.70 -5.79 -10.17
C LEU A 30 5.27 -6.52 -8.96
N SER A 31 4.46 -7.23 -8.23
CA SER A 31 4.91 -8.05 -7.11
C SER A 31 5.53 -9.37 -7.57
N ILE A 32 4.94 -10.00 -8.57
CA ILE A 32 5.40 -11.31 -9.04
C ILE A 32 6.80 -11.26 -9.64
N VAL A 33 7.06 -10.32 -10.53
CA VAL A 33 8.34 -10.24 -11.22
C VAL A 33 9.52 -10.02 -10.26
N PRO A 34 9.47 -9.05 -9.35
CA PRO A 34 10.54 -8.86 -8.37
C PRO A 34 10.74 -10.06 -7.47
N LEU A 35 9.66 -10.69 -7.05
CA LEU A 35 9.73 -11.86 -6.18
C LEU A 35 10.34 -13.06 -6.86
N MET A 36 9.98 -13.31 -8.09
CA MET A 36 10.57 -14.39 -8.89
C MET A 36 12.07 -14.20 -9.08
N ASN A 37 12.53 -12.97 -9.15
CA ASN A 37 13.94 -12.61 -9.26
C ASN A 37 14.63 -12.38 -7.91
N GLY A 38 14.00 -12.78 -6.84
CA GLY A 38 14.61 -12.62 -5.51
C GLY A 38 14.44 -11.24 -4.91
N GLY A 39 13.35 -10.56 -5.21
CA GLY A 39 13.07 -9.24 -4.68
C GLY A 39 13.81 -8.13 -5.40
N GLY A 40 14.15 -8.35 -6.65
CA GLY A 40 14.82 -7.36 -7.45
C GLY A 40 14.02 -6.09 -7.67
N LEU A 41 14.65 -5.13 -8.26
CA LEU A 41 14.02 -3.87 -8.61
C LEU A 41 12.86 -4.10 -9.57
N PHE A 42 11.76 -3.44 -9.31
CA PHE A 42 10.64 -3.41 -10.22
C PHE A 42 10.18 -1.98 -10.45
N GLU A 43 9.57 -1.79 -11.59
CA GLU A 43 9.03 -0.50 -11.95
C GLU A 43 7.52 -0.53 -11.87
N THR A 44 6.97 0.41 -11.15
CA THR A 44 5.54 0.40 -10.85
C THR A 44 4.71 1.20 -11.84
N GLY A 45 5.25 1.78 -12.83
CA GLY A 45 4.51 2.75 -13.64
C GLY A 45 4.15 4.04 -12.88
N ALA A 46 4.25 4.02 -11.58
CA ALA A 46 4.04 5.20 -10.76
C ALA A 46 5.09 6.28 -11.06
N GLY A 47 6.27 5.89 -11.48
CA GLY A 47 7.31 6.81 -11.92
C GLY A 47 6.84 7.77 -13.02
N GLY A 48 6.06 7.30 -13.96
CA GLY A 48 5.48 8.13 -15.02
C GLY A 48 4.44 9.13 -14.54
N SER A 49 3.77 8.85 -13.43
CA SER A 49 2.76 9.73 -12.84
C SER A 49 3.29 10.61 -11.71
N ALA A 50 4.51 10.39 -11.25
CA ALA A 50 5.10 11.15 -10.15
C ALA A 50 5.01 12.68 -10.32
N PRO A 51 5.29 13.27 -11.48
CA PRO A 51 5.13 14.70 -11.67
C PRO A 51 3.72 15.21 -11.42
N LYS A 52 2.71 14.42 -11.80
CA LYS A 52 1.30 14.76 -11.54
C LYS A 52 0.97 14.68 -10.05
N HIS A 53 1.52 13.73 -9.35
CA HIS A 53 1.32 13.60 -7.92
C HIS A 53 1.93 14.77 -7.16
N VAL A 54 3.15 15.16 -7.51
CA VAL A 54 3.80 16.36 -6.96
C VAL A 54 2.96 17.60 -7.25
N GLN A 55 2.46 17.74 -8.46
CA GLN A 55 1.62 18.88 -8.83
C GLN A 55 0.30 18.91 -8.04
N GLN A 56 -0.34 17.77 -7.86
CA GLN A 56 -1.54 17.67 -7.03
C GLN A 56 -1.25 18.06 -5.57
N PHE A 57 -0.13 17.61 -5.04
CA PHE A 57 0.25 17.95 -3.68
C PHE A 57 0.49 19.44 -3.50
N ILE A 58 1.25 20.06 -4.40
CA ILE A 58 1.59 21.47 -4.33
C ILE A 58 0.36 22.35 -4.56
N LYS A 59 -0.47 22.06 -5.55
CA LYS A 59 -1.60 22.90 -5.92
C LYS A 59 -2.84 22.70 -5.09
N GLU A 60 -3.09 21.49 -4.67
CA GLU A 60 -4.36 21.10 -4.06
C GLU A 60 -4.20 20.57 -2.63
N GLY A 61 -2.98 20.22 -2.23
CA GLY A 61 -2.75 19.54 -0.96
C GLY A 61 -3.50 18.21 -0.83
N HIS A 62 -3.88 17.61 -1.97
CA HIS A 62 -4.75 16.44 -2.02
C HIS A 62 -4.25 15.41 -3.03
N LEU A 63 -3.97 14.20 -2.58
CA LEU A 63 -3.47 13.12 -3.38
C LEU A 63 -4.59 12.10 -3.67
N ARG A 64 -5.06 12.08 -4.91
CA ARG A 64 -6.13 11.17 -5.35
C ARG A 64 -5.64 9.76 -5.66
N TRP A 65 -4.35 9.57 -5.65
CA TRP A 65 -3.74 8.30 -5.98
C TRP A 65 -4.14 7.22 -4.99
N ASP A 66 -4.54 6.08 -5.50
CA ASP A 66 -4.82 4.89 -4.71
C ASP A 66 -3.58 3.98 -4.72
N SER A 67 -3.15 3.58 -3.55
CA SER A 67 -2.02 2.68 -3.37
C SER A 67 -2.45 1.23 -3.11
N LEU A 68 -3.66 0.87 -3.43
CA LEU A 68 -4.16 -0.49 -3.22
C LEU A 68 -3.26 -1.54 -3.87
N GLY A 69 -2.76 -1.22 -5.05
CA GLY A 69 -1.86 -2.09 -5.78
C GLY A 69 -0.55 -2.35 -5.03
N GLU A 70 0.02 -1.32 -4.46
CA GLU A 70 1.25 -1.42 -3.68
C GLU A 70 1.01 -2.19 -2.38
N PHE A 71 -0.14 -2.02 -1.76
CA PHE A 71 -0.51 -2.78 -0.56
C PHE A 71 -0.62 -4.27 -0.85
N MET A 72 -1.28 -4.63 -1.94
CA MET A 72 -1.37 -6.02 -2.38
C MET A 72 -0.02 -6.60 -2.77
N ALA A 73 0.87 -5.80 -3.34
CA ALA A 73 2.22 -6.22 -3.64
C ALA A 73 3.01 -6.58 -2.38
N ILE A 74 2.78 -5.86 -1.28
CA ILE A 74 3.39 -6.19 0.01
C ILE A 74 2.86 -7.53 0.53
N VAL A 75 1.56 -7.80 0.44
CA VAL A 75 0.99 -9.09 0.85
C VAL A 75 1.70 -10.23 0.11
N VAL A 76 1.72 -10.19 -1.21
CA VAL A 76 2.36 -11.23 -2.02
C VAL A 76 3.85 -11.36 -1.72
N SER A 77 4.52 -10.24 -1.44
CA SER A 77 5.93 -10.25 -1.07
C SER A 77 6.18 -10.95 0.26
N LEU A 78 5.33 -10.70 1.24
CA LEU A 78 5.39 -11.34 2.55
C LEU A 78 5.06 -12.84 2.46
N GLU A 79 4.07 -13.22 1.65
CA GLU A 79 3.75 -14.62 1.40
C GLU A 79 4.94 -15.38 0.80
N HIS A 80 5.54 -14.81 -0.23
CA HIS A 80 6.71 -15.40 -0.86
C HIS A 80 7.89 -15.52 0.13
N LEU A 81 8.11 -14.48 0.94
CA LEU A 81 9.15 -14.51 1.98
C LEU A 81 8.88 -15.62 2.99
N ALA A 82 7.63 -15.78 3.40
CA ALA A 82 7.22 -16.80 4.33
C ALA A 82 7.52 -18.20 3.80
N GLU A 83 7.15 -18.45 2.56
CA GLU A 83 7.36 -19.74 1.92
C GLU A 83 8.82 -20.03 1.67
N ARG A 84 9.54 -19.09 1.06
CA ARG A 84 10.93 -19.30 0.65
C ARG A 84 11.87 -19.48 1.84
N ASN A 85 11.63 -18.76 2.92
CA ASN A 85 12.52 -18.77 4.09
C ASN A 85 11.92 -19.53 5.28
N ASN A 86 10.80 -20.18 5.10
CA ASN A 86 10.05 -20.83 6.17
C ASN A 86 9.87 -19.90 7.39
N ASN A 87 9.41 -18.68 7.10
CA ASN A 87 9.28 -17.62 8.10
C ASN A 87 7.83 -17.44 8.54
N PRO A 88 7.44 -17.97 9.71
CA PRO A 88 6.07 -17.90 10.18
C PRO A 88 5.63 -16.47 10.50
N LYS A 89 6.51 -15.60 10.96
CA LYS A 89 6.18 -14.18 11.21
C LYS A 89 5.78 -13.46 9.91
N ALA A 90 6.49 -13.74 8.82
CA ALA A 90 6.13 -13.18 7.53
C ALA A 90 4.74 -13.66 7.06
N LYS A 91 4.36 -14.90 7.36
CA LYS A 91 3.03 -15.42 7.04
C LYS A 91 1.94 -14.71 7.84
N ILE A 92 2.16 -14.48 9.11
CA ILE A 92 1.22 -13.74 9.98
C ILE A 92 1.06 -12.32 9.44
N LEU A 93 2.16 -11.64 9.10
CA LEU A 93 2.13 -10.30 8.53
C LEU A 93 1.33 -10.24 7.23
N ALA A 94 1.52 -11.22 6.34
CA ALA A 94 0.79 -11.30 5.09
C ALA A 94 -0.72 -11.47 5.32
N ASN A 95 -1.10 -12.46 6.11
CA ASN A 95 -2.50 -12.76 6.37
C ASN A 95 -3.24 -11.57 7.04
N THR A 96 -2.62 -10.95 8.03
CA THR A 96 -3.21 -9.82 8.72
C THR A 96 -3.28 -8.56 7.86
N LEU A 97 -2.33 -8.37 6.96
CA LEU A 97 -2.37 -7.26 5.99
C LEU A 97 -3.48 -7.47 4.97
N ASP A 98 -3.69 -8.67 4.48
CA ASP A 98 -4.78 -8.99 3.55
C ASP A 98 -6.15 -8.67 4.18
N ILE A 99 -6.36 -9.09 5.42
CA ILE A 99 -7.57 -8.75 6.19
C ILE A 99 -7.72 -7.24 6.38
N ALA A 100 -6.62 -6.54 6.66
CA ALA A 100 -6.64 -5.09 6.82
C ALA A 100 -7.00 -4.36 5.52
N ILE A 101 -6.53 -4.85 4.38
CA ILE A 101 -6.88 -4.33 3.05
C ILE A 101 -8.37 -4.56 2.76
N GLU A 102 -8.87 -5.75 3.03
CA GLU A 102 -10.30 -6.04 2.87
C GLU A 102 -11.14 -5.08 3.72
N ARG A 103 -10.74 -4.85 4.95
CA ARG A 103 -11.40 -3.92 5.86
C ARG A 103 -11.33 -2.49 5.38
N LEU A 104 -10.18 -2.05 4.85
CA LEU A 104 -10.00 -0.73 4.26
C LEU A 104 -11.04 -0.47 3.16
N LEU A 105 -11.23 -1.45 2.28
CA LEU A 105 -12.20 -1.38 1.19
C LEU A 105 -13.64 -1.40 1.69
N LYS A 106 -13.97 -2.29 2.61
CA LYS A 106 -15.31 -2.37 3.21
C LYS A 106 -15.72 -1.10 3.95
N GLN A 107 -14.76 -0.44 4.59
CA GLN A 107 -14.99 0.80 5.31
C GLN A 107 -14.94 2.06 4.42
N GLY A 108 -14.72 1.89 3.13
CA GLY A 108 -14.66 3.01 2.19
C GLY A 108 -13.51 3.99 2.45
N LYS A 109 -12.37 3.48 2.92
CA LYS A 109 -11.22 4.30 3.28
C LYS A 109 -10.20 4.47 2.14
N SER A 110 -10.59 4.19 0.91
CA SER A 110 -9.81 4.53 -0.28
C SER A 110 -9.76 6.03 -0.53
N PRO A 111 -8.74 6.53 -1.22
CA PRO A 111 -8.62 7.95 -1.53
C PRO A 111 -9.80 8.46 -2.37
N MET A 112 -10.34 9.59 -1.98
CA MET A 112 -11.46 10.23 -2.67
C MET A 112 -10.98 11.31 -3.64
N ARG A 113 -11.77 11.58 -4.67
CA ARG A 113 -11.40 12.53 -5.71
C ARG A 113 -11.49 13.99 -5.28
N LYS A 114 -12.37 14.30 -4.36
CA LYS A 114 -12.72 15.68 -4.00
C LYS A 114 -11.76 16.22 -2.96
N VAL A 115 -11.21 17.40 -3.21
CA VAL A 115 -10.36 18.10 -2.25
C VAL A 115 -11.11 18.30 -0.93
N GLY A 116 -10.42 18.10 0.17
CA GLY A 116 -11.02 18.17 1.51
C GLY A 116 -11.55 16.84 2.04
N GLN A 117 -11.68 15.86 1.21
CA GLN A 117 -12.01 14.49 1.63
C GLN A 117 -10.76 13.66 1.93
N LEU A 118 -10.96 12.38 2.24
CA LEU A 118 -9.87 11.44 2.48
C LEU A 118 -8.98 11.34 1.23
N ASP A 119 -7.70 11.47 1.40
CA ASP A 119 -6.72 11.30 0.32
C ASP A 119 -5.80 10.10 0.56
N ASN A 120 -4.84 9.87 -0.33
CA ASN A 120 -3.89 8.78 -0.25
C ASN A 120 -3.22 8.66 1.12
N ARG A 121 -2.82 9.77 1.73
CA ARG A 121 -2.16 9.76 3.06
C ARG A 121 -3.07 9.24 4.16
N GLY A 122 -4.36 9.59 4.10
CA GLY A 122 -5.34 9.09 5.07
C GLY A 122 -5.67 7.63 4.86
N SER A 123 -5.71 7.20 3.62
CA SER A 123 -5.84 5.79 3.29
C SER A 123 -4.70 4.97 3.90
N HIS A 124 -3.46 5.45 3.79
CA HIS A 124 -2.31 4.79 4.41
C HIS A 124 -2.42 4.74 5.94
N PHE A 125 -2.87 5.83 6.57
CA PHE A 125 -3.09 5.83 8.01
C PHE A 125 -4.12 4.77 8.43
N TYR A 126 -5.25 4.70 7.74
CA TYR A 126 -6.27 3.70 8.05
C TYR A 126 -5.79 2.28 7.81
N LEU A 127 -5.02 2.05 6.75
CA LEU A 127 -4.43 0.74 6.51
C LEU A 127 -3.50 0.33 7.65
N ALA A 128 -2.59 1.23 8.04
CA ALA A 128 -1.65 0.97 9.13
C ALA A 128 -2.37 0.66 10.44
N MET A 129 -3.41 1.44 10.76
CA MET A 129 -4.22 1.22 11.95
C MET A 129 -4.96 -0.12 11.91
N TYR A 130 -5.60 -0.44 10.80
CA TYR A 130 -6.31 -1.72 10.66
C TYR A 130 -5.35 -2.90 10.69
N TRP A 131 -4.18 -2.77 10.07
CA TRP A 131 -3.17 -3.83 10.11
C TRP A 131 -2.64 -4.04 11.52
N ALA A 132 -2.35 -2.97 12.27
CA ALA A 132 -1.95 -3.08 13.66
C ALA A 132 -3.04 -3.74 14.52
N GLU A 133 -4.30 -3.41 14.30
CA GLU A 133 -5.43 -4.05 15.01
C GLU A 133 -5.58 -5.55 14.68
N GLU A 134 -5.36 -5.95 13.43
CA GLU A 134 -5.41 -7.37 13.08
C GLU A 134 -4.20 -8.13 13.62
N LEU A 135 -3.03 -7.50 13.69
CA LEU A 135 -1.84 -8.06 14.34
C LEU A 135 -2.02 -8.19 15.86
N ALA A 136 -2.74 -7.27 16.50
CA ALA A 136 -3.07 -7.34 17.90
C ALA A 136 -4.06 -8.46 18.24
N LYS A 137 -4.87 -8.88 17.28
CA LYS A 137 -5.89 -9.92 17.48
C LYS A 137 -5.41 -11.33 17.21
N GLN A 138 -4.38 -11.50 16.41
CA GLN A 138 -3.87 -12.82 16.05
C GLN A 138 -3.29 -13.53 17.29
N LEU A 139 -3.34 -14.86 17.29
CA LEU A 139 -2.93 -15.69 18.41
C LEU A 139 -1.72 -16.58 18.08
N ASP A 140 -1.20 -16.48 16.89
CA ASP A 140 -0.13 -17.36 16.39
C ASP A 140 1.26 -16.91 16.90
N ASP A 141 1.42 -15.62 17.20
CA ASP A 141 2.67 -15.05 17.70
C ASP A 141 2.36 -14.02 18.80
N THR A 142 2.59 -14.42 20.05
CA THR A 142 2.29 -13.59 21.23
C THR A 142 3.22 -12.38 21.36
N GLU A 143 4.42 -12.43 20.82
CA GLU A 143 5.35 -11.31 20.83
C GLU A 143 4.85 -10.20 19.88
N LEU A 144 4.49 -10.57 18.64
CA LEU A 144 3.88 -9.65 17.70
C LEU A 144 2.57 -9.09 18.25
N GLN A 145 1.73 -9.94 18.83
CA GLN A 145 0.49 -9.52 19.43
C GLN A 145 0.70 -8.42 20.49
N ALA A 146 1.60 -8.64 21.43
CA ALA A 146 1.86 -7.68 22.51
C ALA A 146 2.38 -6.33 21.98
N ILE A 147 3.26 -6.36 20.99
CA ILE A 147 3.78 -5.15 20.37
C ILE A 147 2.65 -4.38 19.70
N PHE A 148 1.85 -5.05 18.88
CA PHE A 148 0.81 -4.40 18.10
C PHE A 148 -0.46 -4.06 18.89
N ASP A 149 -0.67 -4.62 20.04
CA ASP A 149 -1.71 -4.20 20.98
C ASP A 149 -1.49 -2.74 21.41
N VAL A 150 -0.27 -2.41 21.76
CA VAL A 150 0.10 -1.03 22.11
C VAL A 150 -0.01 -0.11 20.90
N VAL A 151 0.57 -0.50 19.77
CA VAL A 151 0.58 0.31 18.53
C VAL A 151 -0.85 0.57 18.04
N SER A 152 -1.71 -0.45 18.03
CA SER A 152 -3.09 -0.29 17.57
C SER A 152 -3.89 0.63 18.46
N SER A 153 -3.69 0.53 19.79
CA SER A 153 -4.33 1.40 20.76
C SER A 153 -3.89 2.85 20.57
N ASP A 154 -2.60 3.08 20.40
CA ASP A 154 -2.07 4.42 20.18
C ASP A 154 -2.59 5.04 18.88
N LEU A 155 -2.59 4.29 17.79
CA LEU A 155 -3.13 4.76 16.52
C LEU A 155 -4.62 5.09 16.61
N ARG A 156 -5.39 4.28 17.31
CA ARG A 156 -6.81 4.48 17.51
C ARG A 156 -7.09 5.70 18.39
N ASN A 157 -6.37 5.85 19.48
CA ASN A 157 -6.55 6.97 20.41
C ASN A 157 -6.18 8.32 19.78
N ASN A 158 -5.26 8.32 18.84
CA ASN A 158 -4.81 9.53 18.15
C ASN A 158 -5.42 9.71 16.76
N GLU A 159 -6.43 8.93 16.37
CA GLU A 159 -7.06 8.99 15.05
C GLU A 159 -7.54 10.41 14.71
N ASP A 160 -8.29 11.01 15.60
CA ASP A 160 -8.88 12.34 15.38
C ASP A 160 -7.80 13.43 15.27
N GLU A 161 -6.77 13.36 16.11
CA GLU A 161 -5.67 14.30 16.08
C GLU A 161 -4.87 14.19 14.78
N ILE A 162 -4.48 12.97 14.39
CA ILE A 162 -3.72 12.72 13.17
C ILE A 162 -4.52 13.15 11.94
N MET A 163 -5.81 12.84 11.91
CA MET A 163 -6.66 13.19 10.79
C MET A 163 -6.99 14.68 10.77
N GLY A 164 -7.14 15.31 11.94
CA GLY A 164 -7.38 16.75 12.09
C GLY A 164 -6.19 17.59 11.68
N THR A 165 -5.01 17.29 12.17
CA THR A 165 -3.77 17.98 11.83
C THR A 165 -3.51 17.96 10.32
N ARG A 166 -3.88 16.90 9.64
CA ARG A 166 -3.76 16.80 8.18
C ARG A 166 -4.68 17.76 7.44
N LEU A 167 -5.85 18.04 7.97
CA LEU A 167 -6.77 19.04 7.40
C LEU A 167 -6.27 20.46 7.61
N GLU A 168 -5.59 20.71 8.70
CA GLU A 168 -4.99 22.03 8.99
C GLU A 168 -3.77 22.34 8.10
N ILE A 169 -2.91 21.36 7.88
CA ILE A 169 -1.78 21.49 6.96
C ILE A 169 -2.27 21.86 5.55
N ARG A 170 -3.39 21.31 5.11
CA ARG A 170 -3.99 21.63 3.81
C ARG A 170 -4.47 23.09 3.69
N ARG A 171 -4.78 23.74 4.80
CA ARG A 171 -5.26 25.14 4.80
C ARG A 171 -4.15 26.16 4.75
N LYS A 172 -2.90 25.73 4.96
CA LYS A 172 -1.73 26.62 5.01
C LYS A 172 -1.00 26.73 3.66
N PHE A 173 -1.40 25.98 2.66
CA PHE A 173 -0.90 26.03 1.28
C PHE A 173 -2.04 26.29 0.31
#